data_f50d0923353bcf60e246b241f385f8c5
#
_entry.id   f50d0923353bcf60e246b241f385f8c5
#
_cell.length_a   1.000
_cell.length_b   1.000
_cell.length_c   1.000
_cell.angle_alpha   90.00
_cell.angle_beta   90.00
_cell.angle_gamma   90.00
#
_symmetry.space_group_name_H-M   'P 1'
#
loop_
_entity.id
_entity.type
_entity.pdbx_description
1 polymer ?
#
loop_
_entity_poly.entity_id
_entity_poly.type
_entity_poly.pdbx_seq_one_letter_code
_entity_poly.pdbx_strand_id
1 'polypeptide(L)'
;MVVIQRSCGYMMRPSLSVDEIGEICKFVKEINPNCICYVDNCYGEFTDTKEPIEVGADIIAGSLIKNPGGGIAPTGGYIVGRKDLVELASYRMTSPGMGAELGASLANNRLLFQGLFLAPHVVAQAVKSAILLLHF
;
A
#
# COMPACT_ATOMS: atom_id res chain seq x y z
N MET A 1 -12.53 12.24 -5.27
CA MET A 1 -11.57 11.28 -4.65
C MET A 1 -11.06 11.87 -3.35
N VAL A 2 -10.98 11.07 -2.30
CA VAL A 2 -10.30 11.39 -1.05
C VAL A 2 -8.99 10.60 -1.01
N VAL A 3 -7.91 11.26 -0.60
CA VAL A 3 -6.57 10.66 -0.45
C VAL A 3 -6.28 10.51 1.03
N ILE A 4 -5.99 9.28 1.46
CA ILE A 4 -5.69 8.93 2.86
C ILE A 4 -4.25 8.46 2.92
N GLN A 5 -3.40 9.16 3.65
CA GLN A 5 -2.03 8.71 3.93
C GLN A 5 -2.02 7.91 5.24
N ARG A 6 -1.75 6.60 5.16
CA ARG A 6 -1.73 5.71 6.33
C ARG A 6 -0.61 6.05 7.30
N SER A 7 0.60 6.21 6.79
CA SER A 7 1.76 6.56 7.61
C SER A 7 1.68 7.98 8.16
N CYS A 8 2.30 8.22 9.31
CA CYS A 8 2.40 9.57 9.87
C CYS A 8 3.29 10.51 9.03
N GLY A 9 4.12 9.96 8.15
CA GLY A 9 5.13 10.74 7.43
C GLY A 9 6.06 11.45 8.39
N TYR A 10 6.23 12.74 8.21
CA TYR A 10 7.02 13.62 9.10
C TYR A 10 6.14 14.38 10.12
N MET A 11 4.86 14.07 10.20
CA MET A 11 3.94 14.75 11.12
C MET A 11 3.96 14.08 12.50
N MET A 12 3.77 14.88 13.55
CA MET A 12 3.64 14.42 14.95
C MET A 12 2.22 13.91 15.20
N ARG A 13 1.83 12.87 14.49
CA ARG A 13 0.56 12.16 14.67
C ARG A 13 0.78 10.65 14.61
N PRO A 14 -0.09 9.83 15.22
CA PRO A 14 -0.07 8.38 14.98
C PRO A 14 -0.28 8.04 13.50
N SER A 15 0.23 6.90 13.07
CA SER A 15 -0.20 6.27 11.82
C SER A 15 -1.63 5.77 11.97
N LEU A 16 -2.38 5.75 10.86
CA LEU A 16 -3.74 5.25 10.87
C LEU A 16 -3.75 3.71 10.90
N SER A 17 -4.54 3.14 11.79
CA SER A 17 -4.88 1.71 11.77
C SER A 17 -5.79 1.40 10.56
N VAL A 18 -5.90 0.12 10.22
CA VAL A 18 -6.81 -0.32 9.15
C VAL A 18 -8.26 -0.03 9.51
N ASP A 19 -8.63 -0.20 10.78
CA ASP A 19 -10.00 0.07 11.24
C ASP A 19 -10.35 1.57 11.15
N GLU A 20 -9.45 2.47 11.55
CA GLU A 20 -9.65 3.93 11.37
C GLU A 20 -9.80 4.31 9.89
N ILE A 21 -9.02 3.69 9.00
CA ILE A 21 -9.18 3.87 7.55
C ILE A 21 -10.58 3.42 7.10
N GLY A 22 -11.06 2.29 7.64
CA GLY A 22 -12.41 1.78 7.36
C GLY A 22 -13.50 2.78 7.78
N GLU A 23 -13.38 3.37 8.96
CA GLU A 23 -14.31 4.41 9.44
C GLU A 23 -14.30 5.64 8.52
N ILE A 24 -13.11 6.10 8.11
CA ILE A 24 -12.98 7.21 7.16
C ILE A 24 -13.64 6.87 5.83
N CYS A 25 -13.36 5.69 5.26
CA CYS A 25 -13.96 5.26 4.01
C CYS A 25 -15.49 5.19 4.10
N LYS A 26 -16.02 4.62 5.17
CA LYS A 26 -17.46 4.56 5.44
C LYS A 26 -18.07 5.95 5.48
N PHE A 27 -17.51 6.86 6.26
CA PHE A 27 -17.98 8.24 6.35
C PHE A 27 -17.98 8.95 4.99
N VAL A 28 -16.90 8.79 4.19
CA VAL A 28 -16.82 9.36 2.84
C VAL A 28 -17.95 8.82 1.95
N LYS A 29 -18.22 7.50 2.02
CA LYS A 29 -19.27 6.87 1.20
C LYS A 29 -20.68 7.22 1.64
N GLU A 30 -20.90 7.52 2.90
CA GLU A 30 -22.18 8.05 3.41
C GLU A 30 -22.49 9.44 2.81
N ILE A 31 -21.47 10.29 2.65
CA ILE A 31 -21.63 11.61 2.05
C ILE A 31 -21.76 11.51 0.52
N ASN A 32 -20.90 10.72 -0.11
CA ASN A 32 -20.88 10.53 -1.56
C ASN A 32 -20.45 9.09 -1.92
N PRO A 33 -21.41 8.20 -2.24
CA PRO A 33 -21.10 6.80 -2.59
C PRO A 33 -20.16 6.65 -3.79
N ASN A 34 -20.11 7.64 -4.69
CA ASN A 34 -19.25 7.63 -5.87
C ASN A 34 -17.84 8.20 -5.60
N CYS A 35 -17.58 8.73 -4.43
CA CYS A 35 -16.25 9.25 -4.08
C CYS A 35 -15.26 8.09 -3.93
N ILE A 36 -14.16 8.16 -4.65
CA ILE A 36 -13.08 7.16 -4.58
C ILE A 36 -12.26 7.40 -3.31
N CYS A 37 -12.10 6.37 -2.49
CA CYS A 37 -11.19 6.33 -1.36
C CYS A 37 -9.86 5.71 -1.82
N TYR A 38 -8.83 6.53 -1.96
CA TYR A 38 -7.46 6.11 -2.27
C TYR A 38 -6.60 6.15 -1.00
N VAL A 39 -5.83 5.09 -0.77
CA VAL A 39 -4.93 5.01 0.39
C VAL A 39 -3.48 4.88 -0.08
N ASP A 40 -2.62 5.80 0.36
CA ASP A 40 -1.17 5.58 0.37
C ASP A 40 -0.85 4.66 1.55
N ASN A 41 -0.56 3.39 1.21
CA ASN A 41 -0.37 2.32 2.19
C ASN A 41 1.10 2.13 2.62
N CYS A 42 2.00 2.99 2.15
CA CYS A 42 3.42 2.88 2.46
C CYS A 42 3.67 2.75 3.97
N TYR A 43 4.50 1.78 4.34
CA TYR A 43 4.86 1.38 5.72
C TYR A 43 3.73 0.70 6.51
N GLY A 44 2.55 0.53 5.93
CA GLY A 44 1.43 -0.15 6.60
C GLY A 44 1.31 -1.64 6.25
N GLU A 45 1.88 -2.06 5.13
CA GLU A 45 1.73 -3.41 4.61
C GLU A 45 2.28 -4.44 5.60
N PHE A 46 1.53 -5.50 5.85
CA PHE A 46 1.86 -6.60 6.77
C PHE A 46 2.02 -6.21 8.24
N THR A 47 1.62 -5.00 8.64
CA THR A 47 1.63 -4.57 10.05
C THR A 47 0.34 -4.94 10.78
N ASP A 48 -0.70 -5.33 10.05
CA ASP A 48 -2.00 -5.73 10.56
C ASP A 48 -2.45 -7.04 9.89
N THR A 49 -3.54 -7.62 10.39
CA THR A 49 -4.18 -8.84 9.84
C THR A 49 -5.07 -8.55 8.63
N LYS A 50 -5.35 -7.29 8.36
CA LYS A 50 -6.16 -6.81 7.24
C LYS A 50 -5.43 -5.70 6.50
N GLU A 51 -5.79 -5.52 5.25
CA GLU A 51 -5.33 -4.41 4.43
C GLU A 51 -6.48 -3.42 4.13
N PRO A 52 -6.21 -2.15 3.80
CA PRO A 52 -7.25 -1.14 3.63
C PRO A 52 -8.33 -1.48 2.59
N ILE A 53 -8.03 -2.32 1.60
CA ILE A 53 -9.03 -2.79 0.62
C ILE A 53 -10.15 -3.60 1.29
N GLU A 54 -9.83 -4.36 2.35
CA GLU A 54 -10.80 -5.20 3.05
C GLU A 54 -11.79 -4.40 3.91
N VAL A 55 -11.48 -3.12 4.16
CA VAL A 55 -12.29 -2.23 5.00
C VAL A 55 -12.92 -1.07 4.23
N GLY A 56 -12.88 -1.11 2.88
CA GLY A 56 -13.63 -0.18 2.05
C GLY A 56 -12.83 0.84 1.25
N ALA A 57 -11.49 0.76 1.25
CA ALA A 57 -10.70 1.52 0.28
C ALA A 57 -10.97 1.01 -1.14
N ASP A 58 -11.13 1.91 -2.10
CA ASP A 58 -11.35 1.54 -3.51
C ASP A 58 -10.05 1.16 -4.20
N ILE A 59 -8.95 1.79 -3.82
CA ILE A 59 -7.64 1.58 -4.41
C ILE A 59 -6.55 1.96 -3.40
N ILE A 60 -5.49 1.17 -3.35
CA ILE A 60 -4.29 1.45 -2.57
C ILE A 60 -3.06 1.44 -3.46
N ALA A 61 -2.06 2.19 -3.08
CA ALA A 61 -0.74 2.13 -3.68
C ALA A 61 0.34 2.16 -2.60
N GLY A 62 1.48 1.61 -2.93
CA GLY A 62 2.64 1.61 -2.05
C GLY A 62 3.93 1.34 -2.81
N SER A 63 5.02 1.35 -2.08
CA SER A 63 6.36 1.17 -2.62
C SER A 63 6.89 -0.24 -2.34
N LEU A 64 7.39 -0.90 -3.38
CA LEU A 64 8.02 -2.22 -3.24
C LEU A 64 9.42 -2.15 -2.61
N ILE A 65 10.05 -0.97 -2.50
CA ILE A 65 11.31 -0.82 -1.77
C ILE A 65 11.13 -0.71 -0.25
N LYS A 66 9.88 -0.72 0.22
CA LYS A 66 9.50 -0.67 1.65
C LYS A 66 9.05 -2.05 2.11
N ASN A 67 8.04 -2.12 2.96
CA ASN A 67 7.55 -3.36 3.56
C ASN A 67 7.38 -4.52 2.57
N PRO A 68 6.69 -4.34 1.42
CA PRO A 68 6.46 -5.46 0.50
C PRO A 68 7.72 -6.01 -0.16
N GLY A 69 8.80 -5.25 -0.16
CA GLY A 69 10.06 -5.67 -0.76
C GLY A 69 10.92 -6.56 0.11
N GLY A 70 10.54 -6.80 1.37
CA GLY A 70 11.27 -7.72 2.26
C GLY A 70 12.75 -7.38 2.44
N GLY A 71 13.15 -6.13 2.23
CA GLY A 71 14.53 -5.66 2.30
C GLY A 71 15.40 -5.96 1.07
N ILE A 72 14.88 -6.60 0.02
CA ILE A 72 15.67 -7.01 -1.15
C ILE A 72 15.17 -6.44 -2.48
N ALA A 73 13.94 -5.95 -2.57
CA ALA A 73 13.44 -5.35 -3.79
C ALA A 73 14.18 -4.03 -4.09
N PRO A 74 14.81 -3.88 -5.27
CA PRO A 74 15.66 -2.73 -5.57
C PRO A 74 14.87 -1.50 -5.99
N THR A 75 13.63 -1.67 -6.44
CA THR A 75 12.78 -0.62 -7.00
C THR A 75 11.34 -1.11 -7.09
N GLY A 76 10.44 -0.22 -7.48
CA GLY A 76 9.08 -0.55 -7.85
C GLY A 76 8.02 0.00 -6.91
N GLY A 77 6.81 -0.07 -7.38
CA GLY A 77 5.59 0.24 -6.65
C GLY A 77 4.50 -0.76 -7.02
N TYR A 78 3.42 -0.72 -6.27
CA TYR A 78 2.24 -1.53 -6.55
C TYR A 78 0.98 -0.68 -6.47
N ILE A 79 -0.03 -1.10 -7.20
CA ILE A 79 -1.40 -0.58 -7.12
C ILE A 79 -2.32 -1.78 -7.03
N VAL A 80 -3.21 -1.78 -6.04
CA VAL A 80 -4.21 -2.83 -5.80
C VAL A 80 -5.56 -2.18 -5.52
N GLY A 81 -6.64 -2.78 -5.99
CA GLY A 81 -7.98 -2.29 -5.73
C GLY A 81 -8.98 -2.66 -6.83
N ARG A 82 -9.98 -1.83 -6.99
CA ARG A 82 -11.00 -1.99 -8.01
C ARG A 82 -10.39 -2.10 -9.40
N LYS A 83 -10.85 -3.09 -10.15
CA LYS A 83 -10.32 -3.41 -11.49
C LYS A 83 -10.30 -2.21 -12.44
N ASP A 84 -11.41 -1.44 -12.47
CA ASP A 84 -11.54 -0.25 -13.32
C ASP A 84 -10.50 0.82 -12.99
N LEU A 85 -10.21 1.02 -11.70
CA LEU A 85 -9.23 2.02 -11.26
C LEU A 85 -7.80 1.56 -11.51
N VAL A 86 -7.51 0.27 -11.29
CA VAL A 86 -6.19 -0.32 -11.58
C VAL A 86 -5.90 -0.27 -13.08
N GLU A 87 -6.89 -0.56 -13.92
CA GLU A 87 -6.78 -0.48 -15.38
C GLU A 87 -6.47 0.96 -15.83
N LEU A 88 -7.22 1.95 -15.33
CA LEU A 88 -6.97 3.36 -15.62
C LEU A 88 -5.55 3.80 -15.20
N ALA A 89 -5.09 3.35 -14.03
CA ALA A 89 -3.75 3.64 -13.55
C ALA A 89 -2.68 3.02 -14.46
N SER A 90 -2.90 1.81 -14.99
CA SER A 90 -1.94 1.11 -15.84
C SER A 90 -1.59 1.90 -17.11
N TYR A 91 -2.53 2.68 -17.66
CA TYR A 91 -2.29 3.52 -18.84
C TYR A 91 -1.31 4.68 -18.57
N ARG A 92 -0.93 4.92 -17.34
CA ARG A 92 -0.01 5.98 -16.93
C ARG A 92 1.29 5.47 -16.30
N MET A 93 1.38 4.16 -16.00
CA MET A 93 2.51 3.63 -15.23
C MET A 93 3.81 3.54 -16.04
N THR A 94 3.73 3.22 -17.32
CA THR A 94 4.92 3.03 -18.17
C THR A 94 4.87 4.00 -19.35
N SER A 95 4.26 3.60 -20.44
CA SER A 95 4.07 4.43 -21.61
C SER A 95 2.60 4.83 -21.73
N PRO A 96 2.27 6.12 -21.88
CA PRO A 96 0.89 6.57 -21.95
C PRO A 96 0.08 5.81 -23.03
N GLY A 97 -1.07 5.27 -22.62
CA GLY A 97 -1.98 4.55 -23.52
C GLY A 97 -1.66 3.09 -23.79
N MET A 98 -0.52 2.56 -23.34
CA MET A 98 -0.12 1.15 -23.58
C MET A 98 -0.66 0.19 -22.51
N GLY A 99 -1.15 0.70 -21.37
CA GLY A 99 -1.66 -0.13 -20.28
C GLY A 99 -0.63 -1.11 -19.75
N ALA A 100 -1.09 -2.32 -19.44
CA ALA A 100 -0.26 -3.37 -18.86
C ALA A 100 0.58 -4.16 -19.89
N GLU A 101 0.44 -3.92 -21.19
CA GLU A 101 1.08 -4.71 -22.25
C GLU A 101 2.61 -4.65 -22.23
N LEU A 102 3.17 -3.51 -21.85
CA LEU A 102 4.62 -3.36 -21.72
C LEU A 102 5.20 -3.95 -20.45
N GLY A 103 4.36 -4.28 -19.48
CA GLY A 103 4.79 -4.64 -18.14
C GLY A 103 5.39 -3.46 -17.35
N ALA A 104 5.50 -3.62 -16.06
CA ALA A 104 5.92 -2.55 -15.14
C ALA A 104 7.39 -2.61 -14.73
N SER A 105 8.11 -3.69 -15.04
CA SER A 105 9.48 -3.90 -14.56
C SER A 105 10.35 -4.61 -15.59
N LEU A 106 11.59 -4.18 -15.67
CA LEU A 106 12.62 -4.83 -16.51
C LEU A 106 13.52 -5.69 -15.61
N ALA A 107 13.46 -7.03 -15.79
CA ALA A 107 14.33 -8.03 -15.18
C ALA A 107 14.34 -8.13 -13.64
N ASN A 108 13.48 -7.41 -12.92
CA ASN A 108 13.48 -7.37 -11.45
C ASN A 108 12.45 -8.32 -10.80
N ASN A 109 11.61 -8.99 -11.56
CA ASN A 109 10.48 -9.78 -11.04
C ASN A 109 10.91 -10.81 -10.00
N ARG A 110 12.04 -11.48 -10.20
CA ARG A 110 12.54 -12.48 -9.25
C ARG A 110 12.77 -11.87 -7.86
N LEU A 111 13.44 -10.73 -7.78
CA LEU A 111 13.70 -10.05 -6.50
C LEU A 111 12.42 -9.48 -5.90
N LEU A 112 11.50 -8.98 -6.72
CA LEU A 112 10.21 -8.49 -6.26
C LEU A 112 9.37 -9.61 -5.63
N PHE A 113 9.23 -10.76 -6.28
CA PHE A 113 8.49 -11.91 -5.74
C PHE A 113 9.18 -12.53 -4.53
N GLN A 114 10.50 -12.64 -4.53
CA GLN A 114 11.25 -13.13 -3.38
C GLN A 114 11.11 -12.18 -2.18
N GLY A 115 11.18 -10.88 -2.43
CA GLY A 115 10.93 -9.85 -1.41
C GLY A 115 9.54 -9.95 -0.82
N LEU A 116 8.52 -10.07 -1.67
CA LEU A 116 7.13 -10.22 -1.23
C LEU A 116 6.93 -11.50 -0.38
N PHE A 117 7.56 -12.60 -0.74
CA PHE A 117 7.54 -13.84 0.04
C PHE A 117 8.15 -13.66 1.43
N LEU A 118 9.24 -12.91 1.55
CA LEU A 118 9.94 -12.66 2.81
C LEU A 118 9.28 -11.54 3.65
N ALA A 119 8.53 -10.66 3.02
CA ALA A 119 8.02 -9.42 3.61
C ALA A 119 7.25 -9.61 4.92
N PRO A 120 6.32 -10.57 5.08
CA PRO A 120 5.61 -10.74 6.34
C PRO A 120 6.54 -11.03 7.51
N HIS A 121 7.55 -11.87 7.30
CA HIS A 121 8.55 -12.16 8.34
C HIS A 121 9.40 -10.94 8.67
N VAL A 122 9.94 -10.28 7.65
CA VAL A 122 10.81 -9.09 7.82
C VAL A 122 10.08 -7.98 8.55
N VAL A 123 8.84 -7.69 8.14
CA VAL A 123 8.01 -6.65 8.79
C VAL A 123 7.71 -7.01 10.23
N ALA A 124 7.33 -8.26 10.50
CA ALA A 124 7.07 -8.71 11.86
C ALA A 124 8.30 -8.55 12.78
N GLN A 125 9.50 -8.84 12.29
CA GLN A 125 10.74 -8.63 13.07
C GLN A 125 11.04 -7.13 13.27
N ALA A 126 10.80 -6.30 12.27
CA ALA A 126 10.97 -4.86 12.39
C ALA A 126 10.02 -4.25 13.45
N VAL A 127 8.75 -4.64 13.43
CA VAL A 127 7.76 -4.19 14.42
C VAL A 127 8.14 -4.67 15.83
N LYS A 128 8.53 -5.93 15.99
CA LYS A 128 9.02 -6.45 17.29
C LYS A 128 10.20 -5.65 17.82
N SER A 129 11.17 -5.34 16.95
CA SER A 129 12.36 -4.57 17.34
C SER A 129 11.98 -3.15 17.77
N ALA A 130 11.06 -2.50 17.05
CA ALA A 130 10.58 -1.18 17.42
C ALA A 130 9.89 -1.18 18.78
N ILE A 131 9.00 -2.15 19.03
CA ILE A 131 8.31 -2.29 20.32
C ILE A 131 9.32 -2.55 21.44
N LEU A 132 10.30 -3.42 21.22
CA LEU A 132 11.33 -3.72 22.22
C LEU A 132 12.10 -2.45 22.63
N LEU A 133 12.53 -1.65 21.64
CA LEU A 133 13.29 -0.41 21.89
C LEU A 133 12.50 0.67 22.61
N LEU A 134 11.17 0.64 22.56
CA LEU A 134 10.32 1.57 23.30
C LEU A 134 10.24 1.25 24.81
N HIS A 135 10.69 0.07 25.23
CA HIS A 135 10.64 -0.40 26.63
C HIS A 135 11.99 -0.29 27.34
N PHE A 136 13.02 0.22 26.66
CA PHE A 136 14.34 0.55 27.21
C PHE A 136 14.58 2.06 27.20
#